data_d028f134451deaabf2c201d7bda9c8d9
#
_entry.id   d028f134451deaabf2c201d7bda9c8d9
#
_cell.length_a   1.000
_cell.length_b   1.000
_cell.length_c   1.000
_cell.angle_alpha   90.00
_cell.angle_beta   90.00
_cell.angle_gamma   90.00
#
_symmetry.space_group_name_H-M   'P 1'
#
loop_
_entity.id
_entity.type
_entity.pdbx_description
1 polymer ?
#
loop_
_entity_poly.entity_id
_entity_poly.type
_entity_poly.pdbx_seq_one_letter_code
_entity_poly.pdbx_strand_id
1 'polypeptide(L)'
;LSFSSYFQGPATSLDDQIESYATTRVPDSQRWRRPAILLVLTGNVTAMFWFALGGQMGFLVGWPTLLIPIAYMIVGATIVGALVMRIASQEGLSLPLLSRGLGFGARGSAIASFVYAVNYVFYFIFEGSIVSHGLSEIAGIPINSAAASVVFGIVALIALYYSWRGMHSMNILQRFGMPIFLILFAVGMVMLANGYVLVGPGEWVVQEGVSATAMWQALSLANGQVVFQALIATDYGRFVKRSVSYVGTAGVMLVELLMIAVVMVLGAFLGFTMISHFDGSRAEQELAATDPGLIFAVVMGVLGVIFAILTQVRINVMNLYSGSLALSNAWDVLSPRRIGRQWWMVLLVALGVVLYPINVLQYTDKFLAVTGIMTNTWIFILLSDYFVCRKLLKLAPSSQIEFREGRVKDWNLCGMVALAAGLTLGALGVFGVYPLHFASFAAMLLGPIVYIPLTIITRGSQYGPVASGIDDELPDDECAMAAE
;
A
#
# COMPACT_ATOMS: atom_id res chain seq x y z
N LEU A 1 -31.10 -14.35 -0.27
CA LEU A 1 -29.64 -14.22 -0.43
C LEU A 1 -29.00 -14.66 0.88
N SER A 2 -28.13 -15.68 0.87
CA SER A 2 -27.43 -16.13 2.07
C SER A 2 -26.43 -15.06 2.54
N PHE A 3 -26.18 -14.95 3.85
CA PHE A 3 -25.20 -14.02 4.41
C PHE A 3 -23.83 -14.14 3.71
N SER A 4 -23.40 -15.36 3.36
CA SER A 4 -22.16 -15.64 2.66
C SER A 4 -22.07 -14.99 1.26
N SER A 5 -23.20 -14.81 0.56
CA SER A 5 -23.20 -14.23 -0.80
C SER A 5 -22.86 -12.73 -0.83
N TYR A 6 -22.93 -12.02 0.30
CA TYR A 6 -22.53 -10.62 0.39
C TYR A 6 -21.03 -10.42 0.30
N PHE A 7 -20.25 -11.43 0.70
CA PHE A 7 -18.78 -11.40 0.74
C PHE A 7 -18.12 -12.11 -0.44
N GLN A 8 -18.93 -12.57 -1.40
CA GLN A 8 -18.42 -13.22 -2.61
C GLN A 8 -18.30 -12.20 -3.74
N GLY A 9 -17.20 -12.32 -4.50
CA GLY A 9 -17.06 -11.67 -5.79
C GLY A 9 -17.96 -12.32 -6.86
N PRO A 10 -18.10 -11.71 -8.05
CA PRO A 10 -18.81 -12.30 -9.17
C PRO A 10 -18.17 -13.63 -9.57
N ALA A 11 -18.99 -14.53 -10.14
CA ALA A 11 -18.46 -15.73 -10.78
C ALA A 11 -17.62 -15.32 -11.99
N THR A 12 -16.38 -15.81 -12.06
CA THR A 12 -15.43 -15.45 -13.10
C THR A 12 -14.89 -16.72 -13.73
N SER A 13 -14.56 -16.66 -15.03
CA SER A 13 -13.78 -17.71 -15.71
C SER A 13 -12.34 -17.75 -15.13
N LEU A 14 -11.60 -18.81 -15.40
CA LEU A 14 -10.21 -18.90 -14.98
C LEU A 14 -9.35 -17.82 -15.64
N ASP A 15 -9.64 -17.54 -16.92
CA ASP A 15 -8.93 -16.53 -17.69
C ASP A 15 -9.19 -15.11 -17.15
N ASP A 16 -10.45 -14.76 -16.81
CA ASP A 16 -10.78 -13.49 -16.16
C ASP A 16 -10.08 -13.32 -14.79
N GLN A 17 -9.87 -14.42 -14.06
CA GLN A 17 -9.16 -14.39 -12.77
C GLN A 17 -7.67 -14.09 -12.96
N ILE A 18 -7.06 -14.60 -14.04
CA ILE A 18 -5.64 -14.43 -14.35
C ILE A 18 -5.36 -13.02 -14.90
N GLU A 19 -6.20 -12.53 -15.80
CA GLU A 19 -6.02 -11.24 -16.51
C GLU A 19 -5.97 -10.04 -15.54
N SER A 20 -6.87 -9.99 -14.58
CA SER A 20 -6.98 -8.93 -13.54
C SER A 20 -7.06 -7.50 -14.08
N TYR A 21 -7.36 -7.30 -15.36
CA TYR A 21 -7.56 -5.98 -16.00
C TYR A 21 -6.37 -5.01 -15.77
N ALA A 22 -5.15 -5.49 -16.02
CA ALA A 22 -3.92 -4.71 -15.75
C ALA A 22 -3.83 -3.46 -16.62
N THR A 23 -4.23 -3.56 -17.90
CA THR A 23 -4.13 -2.51 -18.93
C THR A 23 -5.49 -2.05 -19.46
N THR A 24 -6.59 -2.55 -18.91
CA THR A 24 -7.96 -2.28 -19.37
C THR A 24 -8.87 -1.85 -18.22
N ARG A 25 -10.08 -1.37 -18.56
CA ARG A 25 -11.12 -1.06 -17.56
C ARG A 25 -11.75 -2.33 -17.02
N VAL A 26 -12.06 -2.35 -15.72
CA VAL A 26 -12.86 -3.42 -15.11
C VAL A 26 -14.31 -3.29 -15.59
N PRO A 27 -14.87 -4.29 -16.30
CA PRO A 27 -16.25 -4.26 -16.76
C PRO A 27 -17.24 -4.33 -15.60
N ASP A 28 -18.46 -3.84 -15.79
CA ASP A 28 -19.47 -3.77 -14.73
C ASP A 28 -19.91 -5.16 -14.23
N SER A 29 -19.81 -6.18 -15.05
CA SER A 29 -20.07 -7.59 -14.68
C SER A 29 -19.08 -8.11 -13.64
N GLN A 30 -17.86 -7.58 -13.61
CA GLN A 30 -16.80 -7.97 -12.68
C GLN A 30 -16.71 -7.07 -11.43
N ARG A 31 -17.72 -6.21 -11.21
CA ARG A 31 -17.74 -5.30 -10.06
C ARG A 31 -18.30 -5.96 -8.81
N TRP A 32 -17.68 -5.65 -7.70
CA TRP A 32 -17.91 -6.25 -6.40
C TRP A 32 -18.71 -5.31 -5.48
N ARG A 33 -19.39 -5.91 -4.50
CA ARG A 33 -20.02 -5.15 -3.40
C ARG A 33 -18.97 -4.72 -2.38
N ARG A 34 -19.21 -3.58 -1.72
CA ARG A 34 -18.30 -3.02 -0.68
C ARG A 34 -17.85 -4.03 0.39
N PRO A 35 -18.74 -4.89 0.97
CA PRO A 35 -18.31 -5.85 1.98
C PRO A 35 -17.32 -6.89 1.46
N ALA A 36 -17.41 -7.28 0.18
CA ALA A 36 -16.49 -8.22 -0.43
C ALA A 36 -15.10 -7.58 -0.65
N ILE A 37 -15.06 -6.30 -1.03
CA ILE A 37 -13.80 -5.53 -1.10
C ILE A 37 -13.19 -5.33 0.29
N LEU A 38 -14.00 -4.95 1.30
CA LEU A 38 -13.52 -4.81 2.67
C LEU A 38 -12.92 -6.13 3.20
N LEU A 39 -13.53 -7.27 2.88
CA LEU A 39 -12.96 -8.58 3.24
C LEU A 39 -11.57 -8.79 2.59
N VAL A 40 -11.39 -8.42 1.32
CA VAL A 40 -10.07 -8.50 0.68
C VAL A 40 -9.07 -7.59 1.41
N LEU A 41 -9.47 -6.37 1.76
CA LEU A 41 -8.63 -5.40 2.47
C LEU A 41 -8.24 -5.86 3.89
N THR A 42 -8.93 -6.87 4.49
CA THR A 42 -8.49 -7.44 5.78
C THR A 42 -7.10 -8.10 5.72
N GLY A 43 -6.60 -8.43 4.52
CA GLY A 43 -5.20 -8.84 4.33
C GLY A 43 -4.23 -7.74 4.73
N ASN A 44 -4.52 -6.51 4.31
CA ASN A 44 -3.76 -5.33 4.71
C ASN A 44 -3.88 -5.05 6.21
N VAL A 45 -5.09 -5.10 6.77
CA VAL A 45 -5.33 -4.84 8.21
C VAL A 45 -4.48 -5.72 9.11
N THR A 46 -4.32 -6.99 8.75
CA THR A 46 -3.60 -7.98 9.56
C THR A 46 -2.12 -8.12 9.18
N ALA A 47 -1.60 -7.24 8.33
CA ALA A 47 -0.18 -7.16 8.04
C ALA A 47 0.61 -6.85 9.32
N MET A 48 1.67 -7.61 9.55
CA MET A 48 2.49 -7.41 10.76
C MET A 48 3.27 -6.10 10.73
N PHE A 49 3.41 -5.49 9.56
CA PHE A 49 3.90 -4.12 9.42
C PHE A 49 3.21 -3.12 10.35
N TRP A 50 1.90 -3.24 10.55
CA TRP A 50 1.15 -2.32 11.43
C TRP A 50 1.49 -2.49 12.90
N PHE A 51 1.78 -3.73 13.33
CA PHE A 51 2.31 -3.98 14.67
C PHE A 51 3.69 -3.31 14.83
N ALA A 52 4.59 -3.51 13.87
CA ALA A 52 5.92 -2.91 13.88
C ALA A 52 5.85 -1.38 13.90
N LEU A 53 5.04 -0.77 13.03
CA LEU A 53 4.87 0.67 12.95
C LEU A 53 4.27 1.26 14.25
N GLY A 54 3.28 0.59 14.82
CA GLY A 54 2.67 0.96 16.09
C GLY A 54 3.67 0.92 17.23
N GLY A 55 4.52 -0.10 17.30
CA GLY A 55 5.62 -0.22 18.26
C GLY A 55 6.64 0.92 18.09
N GLN A 56 7.11 1.17 16.89
CA GLN A 56 8.05 2.26 16.57
C GLN A 56 7.50 3.64 17.00
N MET A 57 6.26 3.94 16.62
CA MET A 57 5.61 5.19 17.05
C MET A 57 5.42 5.24 18.58
N GLY A 58 5.06 4.10 19.19
CA GLY A 58 4.90 4.00 20.64
C GLY A 58 6.17 4.37 21.37
N PHE A 59 7.33 3.84 20.96
CA PHE A 59 8.63 4.18 21.55
C PHE A 59 9.04 5.65 21.32
N LEU A 60 8.62 6.26 20.21
CA LEU A 60 8.89 7.68 19.94
C LEU A 60 8.09 8.63 20.84
N VAL A 61 6.80 8.35 21.08
CA VAL A 61 5.89 9.35 21.69
C VAL A 61 5.12 8.87 22.91
N GLY A 62 5.15 7.58 23.24
CA GLY A 62 4.45 7.04 24.41
C GLY A 62 2.93 7.23 24.36
N TRP A 63 2.26 6.89 25.48
CA TRP A 63 0.82 7.04 25.65
C TRP A 63 0.49 8.28 26.50
N PRO A 64 -0.60 9.03 26.24
CA PRO A 64 -1.59 8.85 25.15
C PRO A 64 -1.19 9.53 23.82
N THR A 65 0.01 10.06 23.75
CA THR A 65 0.49 10.90 22.63
C THR A 65 0.52 10.12 21.29
N LEU A 66 0.69 8.79 21.34
CA LEU A 66 0.59 7.88 20.17
C LEU A 66 -0.72 8.03 19.40
N LEU A 67 -1.80 8.40 20.07
CA LEU A 67 -3.09 8.59 19.40
C LEU A 67 -3.10 9.74 18.38
N ILE A 68 -2.18 10.72 18.50
CA ILE A 68 -2.11 11.87 17.59
C ILE A 68 -1.67 11.45 16.18
N PRO A 69 -0.50 10.78 15.96
CA PRO A 69 -0.11 10.33 14.63
C PRO A 69 -1.05 9.26 14.09
N ILE A 70 -1.64 8.39 14.91
CA ILE A 70 -2.65 7.42 14.49
C ILE A 70 -3.91 8.14 13.98
N ALA A 71 -4.43 9.12 14.73
CA ALA A 71 -5.60 9.90 14.29
C ALA A 71 -5.32 10.69 13.00
N TYR A 72 -4.13 11.30 12.89
CA TYR A 72 -3.69 11.95 11.65
C TYR A 72 -3.73 10.97 10.46
N MET A 73 -3.18 9.77 10.63
CA MET A 73 -3.19 8.75 9.59
C MET A 73 -4.61 8.33 9.20
N ILE A 74 -5.47 8.03 10.20
CA ILE A 74 -6.87 7.62 9.93
C ILE A 74 -7.61 8.70 9.15
N VAL A 75 -7.56 9.95 9.60
CA VAL A 75 -8.28 11.05 8.94
C VAL A 75 -7.73 11.29 7.54
N GLY A 76 -6.42 11.45 7.42
CA GLY A 76 -5.76 11.71 6.14
C GLY A 76 -5.99 10.58 5.12
N ALA A 77 -5.75 9.33 5.52
CA ALA A 77 -5.90 8.18 4.65
C ALA A 77 -7.38 7.89 4.30
N THR A 78 -8.32 8.16 5.22
CA THR A 78 -9.76 8.07 4.90
C THR A 78 -10.14 9.07 3.81
N ILE A 79 -9.71 10.32 3.94
CA ILE A 79 -10.03 11.35 2.95
C ILE A 79 -9.39 11.01 1.60
N VAL A 80 -8.07 10.85 1.56
CA VAL A 80 -7.33 10.59 0.33
C VAL A 80 -7.76 9.27 -0.30
N GLY A 81 -7.85 8.19 0.48
CA GLY A 81 -8.28 6.87 0.03
C GLY A 81 -9.71 6.87 -0.52
N ALA A 82 -10.66 7.54 0.15
CA ALA A 82 -12.03 7.65 -0.32
C ALA A 82 -12.13 8.39 -1.66
N LEU A 83 -11.36 9.47 -1.84
CA LEU A 83 -11.35 10.25 -3.07
C LEU A 83 -10.83 9.43 -4.24
N VAL A 84 -9.67 8.77 -4.09
CA VAL A 84 -9.09 7.95 -5.18
C VAL A 84 -9.88 6.67 -5.42
N MET A 85 -10.40 6.00 -4.38
CA MET A 85 -11.28 4.84 -4.52
C MET A 85 -12.55 5.21 -5.31
N ARG A 86 -13.10 6.40 -5.07
CA ARG A 86 -14.26 6.87 -5.81
C ARG A 86 -13.95 7.10 -7.28
N ILE A 87 -12.81 7.72 -7.61
CA ILE A 87 -12.35 7.88 -8.99
C ILE A 87 -12.16 6.49 -9.63
N ALA A 88 -11.42 5.62 -8.97
CA ALA A 88 -11.16 4.26 -9.47
C ALA A 88 -12.44 3.45 -9.68
N SER A 89 -13.43 3.55 -8.81
CA SER A 89 -14.72 2.86 -8.96
C SER A 89 -15.53 3.40 -10.13
N GLN A 90 -15.47 4.70 -10.39
CA GLN A 90 -16.16 5.30 -11.55
C GLN A 90 -15.51 4.87 -12.86
N GLU A 91 -14.19 4.95 -12.92
CA GLU A 91 -13.42 4.74 -14.14
C GLU A 91 -13.08 3.26 -14.39
N GLY A 92 -13.05 2.41 -13.38
CA GLY A 92 -12.64 1.01 -13.51
C GLY A 92 -11.15 0.81 -13.78
N LEU A 93 -10.34 1.82 -13.47
CA LEU A 93 -8.92 1.85 -13.79
C LEU A 93 -8.05 1.70 -12.54
N SER A 94 -6.92 1.01 -12.70
CA SER A 94 -5.85 0.97 -11.70
C SER A 94 -5.18 2.34 -11.59
N LEU A 95 -4.47 2.58 -10.49
CA LEU A 95 -3.79 3.85 -10.27
C LEU A 95 -2.76 4.19 -11.38
N PRO A 96 -1.94 3.23 -11.84
CA PRO A 96 -1.07 3.47 -12.99
C PRO A 96 -1.80 3.96 -14.25
N LEU A 97 -2.93 3.32 -14.59
CA LEU A 97 -3.73 3.72 -15.75
C LEU A 97 -4.40 5.08 -15.56
N LEU A 98 -4.93 5.38 -14.36
CA LEU A 98 -5.47 6.69 -14.03
C LEU A 98 -4.41 7.78 -14.22
N SER A 99 -3.17 7.53 -13.84
CA SER A 99 -2.07 8.49 -13.97
C SER A 99 -1.75 8.85 -15.42
N ARG A 100 -2.06 7.98 -16.40
CA ARG A 100 -1.92 8.34 -17.84
C ARG A 100 -2.79 9.54 -18.19
N GLY A 101 -4.03 9.52 -17.78
CA GLY A 101 -4.99 10.59 -18.04
C GLY A 101 -4.92 11.73 -17.04
N LEU A 102 -4.55 11.47 -15.80
CA LEU A 102 -4.55 12.43 -14.71
C LEU A 102 -3.12 12.89 -14.39
N GLY A 103 -2.70 13.92 -15.07
CA GLY A 103 -1.53 14.72 -14.72
C GLY A 103 -0.19 14.28 -15.31
N PHE A 104 0.02 13.05 -15.84
CA PHE A 104 1.36 12.59 -16.17
C PHE A 104 1.58 12.25 -17.66
N GLY A 105 0.52 11.84 -18.37
CA GLY A 105 0.63 11.33 -19.73
C GLY A 105 1.03 9.86 -19.79
N ALA A 106 1.03 9.27 -20.97
CA ALA A 106 1.26 7.83 -21.15
C ALA A 106 2.65 7.43 -20.61
N ARG A 107 3.74 8.00 -21.12
CA ARG A 107 5.11 7.67 -20.69
C ARG A 107 5.43 8.22 -19.32
N GLY A 108 4.89 9.39 -18.94
CA GLY A 108 5.06 9.95 -17.60
C GLY A 108 4.50 9.04 -16.50
N SER A 109 3.41 8.32 -16.78
CA SER A 109 2.83 7.34 -15.85
C SER A 109 3.76 6.15 -15.56
N ALA A 110 4.71 5.83 -16.47
CA ALA A 110 5.67 4.75 -16.24
C ALA A 110 6.62 5.07 -15.09
N ILE A 111 7.01 6.33 -14.90
CA ILE A 111 7.83 6.76 -13.75
C ILE A 111 7.05 6.55 -12.46
N ALA A 112 5.80 7.02 -12.39
CA ALA A 112 4.94 6.83 -11.24
C ALA A 112 4.72 5.33 -10.95
N SER A 113 4.53 4.52 -11.99
CA SER A 113 4.37 3.06 -11.87
C SER A 113 5.62 2.38 -11.35
N PHE A 114 6.80 2.82 -11.76
CA PHE A 114 8.07 2.29 -11.25
C PHE A 114 8.23 2.59 -9.76
N VAL A 115 7.97 3.83 -9.34
CA VAL A 115 7.95 4.21 -7.91
C VAL A 115 7.00 3.31 -7.13
N TYR A 116 5.82 3.08 -7.68
CA TYR A 116 4.80 2.22 -7.09
C TYR A 116 5.30 0.78 -6.91
N ALA A 117 5.92 0.22 -7.94
CA ALA A 117 6.49 -1.13 -7.88
C ALA A 117 7.59 -1.25 -6.81
N VAL A 118 8.49 -0.26 -6.71
CA VAL A 118 9.55 -0.21 -5.67
C VAL A 118 8.96 -0.24 -4.26
N ASN A 119 7.85 0.47 -4.02
CA ASN A 119 7.14 0.40 -2.75
C ASN A 119 6.68 -1.02 -2.42
N TYR A 120 6.05 -1.71 -3.37
CA TYR A 120 5.58 -3.07 -3.13
C TYR A 120 6.70 -4.11 -3.01
N VAL A 121 7.84 -3.91 -3.67
CA VAL A 121 9.03 -4.73 -3.44
C VAL A 121 9.49 -4.60 -1.98
N PHE A 122 9.56 -3.39 -1.45
CA PHE A 122 9.94 -3.18 -0.05
C PHE A 122 8.96 -3.85 0.91
N TYR A 123 7.64 -3.60 0.78
CA TYR A 123 6.66 -4.23 1.64
C TYR A 123 6.66 -5.75 1.50
N PHE A 124 6.85 -6.27 0.29
CA PHE A 124 6.97 -7.71 0.06
C PHE A 124 8.17 -8.32 0.84
N ILE A 125 9.32 -7.65 0.80
CA ILE A 125 10.51 -8.09 1.54
C ILE A 125 10.29 -7.92 3.04
N PHE A 126 9.77 -6.77 3.49
CA PHE A 126 9.49 -6.48 4.88
C PHE A 126 8.61 -7.57 5.52
N GLU A 127 7.46 -7.81 4.93
CA GLU A 127 6.49 -8.78 5.44
C GLU A 127 7.02 -10.23 5.37
N GLY A 128 7.75 -10.57 4.32
CA GLY A 128 8.38 -11.89 4.20
C GLY A 128 9.51 -12.08 5.21
N SER A 129 10.25 -11.03 5.54
CA SER A 129 11.34 -11.06 6.54
C SER A 129 10.83 -11.41 7.94
N ILE A 130 9.66 -10.91 8.32
CA ILE A 130 9.04 -11.20 9.63
C ILE A 130 8.90 -12.72 9.87
N VAL A 131 8.49 -13.48 8.84
CA VAL A 131 8.41 -14.94 8.94
C VAL A 131 9.79 -15.58 9.15
N SER A 132 10.76 -15.11 8.35
CA SER A 132 12.13 -15.63 8.42
C SER A 132 12.80 -15.32 9.75
N HIS A 133 12.54 -14.12 10.30
CA HIS A 133 13.05 -13.74 11.63
C HIS A 133 12.47 -14.61 12.73
N GLY A 134 11.16 -14.82 12.74
CA GLY A 134 10.51 -15.69 13.72
C GLY A 134 11.01 -17.14 13.64
N LEU A 135 11.24 -17.68 12.43
CA LEU A 135 11.80 -19.01 12.29
C LEU A 135 13.27 -19.06 12.70
N SER A 136 14.04 -18.03 12.35
CA SER A 136 15.46 -17.92 12.75
C SER A 136 15.63 -17.96 14.27
N GLU A 137 14.74 -17.26 14.99
CA GLU A 137 14.71 -17.27 16.46
C GLU A 137 14.53 -18.68 17.02
N ILE A 138 13.53 -19.42 16.55
CA ILE A 138 13.25 -20.78 17.06
C ILE A 138 14.34 -21.78 16.67
N ALA A 139 14.86 -21.67 15.44
CA ALA A 139 15.84 -22.62 14.91
C ALA A 139 17.29 -22.29 15.29
N GLY A 140 17.55 -21.15 15.93
CA GLY A 140 18.89 -20.65 16.21
C GLY A 140 19.70 -20.33 14.94
N ILE A 141 19.02 -19.91 13.86
CA ILE A 141 19.63 -19.61 12.56
C ILE A 141 19.83 -18.10 12.44
N PRO A 142 21.02 -17.60 12.03
CA PRO A 142 21.20 -16.16 11.82
C PRO A 142 20.21 -15.60 10.79
N ILE A 143 19.60 -14.44 11.10
CA ILE A 143 18.54 -13.79 10.30
C ILE A 143 18.97 -13.58 8.83
N ASN A 144 20.24 -13.21 8.59
CA ASN A 144 20.74 -12.92 7.25
C ASN A 144 21.44 -14.13 6.59
N SER A 145 21.19 -15.35 7.08
CA SER A 145 21.80 -16.57 6.54
C SER A 145 21.13 -17.02 5.23
N ALA A 146 21.84 -17.85 4.47
CA ALA A 146 21.29 -18.49 3.28
C ALA A 146 20.06 -19.37 3.63
N ALA A 147 20.07 -20.01 4.81
CA ALA A 147 18.93 -20.82 5.28
C ALA A 147 17.68 -19.94 5.50
N ALA A 148 17.83 -18.77 6.12
CA ALA A 148 16.74 -17.80 6.29
C ALA A 148 16.24 -17.27 4.93
N SER A 149 17.12 -17.05 3.96
CA SER A 149 16.75 -16.68 2.59
C SER A 149 15.93 -17.76 1.88
N VAL A 150 16.23 -19.04 2.11
CA VAL A 150 15.45 -20.17 1.58
C VAL A 150 14.04 -20.16 2.19
N VAL A 151 13.91 -19.94 3.49
CA VAL A 151 12.60 -19.84 4.16
C VAL A 151 11.77 -18.70 3.57
N PHE A 152 12.38 -17.51 3.44
CA PHE A 152 11.76 -16.38 2.76
C PHE A 152 11.28 -16.78 1.35
N GLY A 153 12.13 -17.46 0.56
CA GLY A 153 11.81 -17.92 -0.79
C GLY A 153 10.61 -18.86 -0.83
N ILE A 154 10.49 -19.80 0.12
CA ILE A 154 9.34 -20.73 0.22
C ILE A 154 8.04 -19.94 0.47
N VAL A 155 8.04 -19.03 1.43
CA VAL A 155 6.87 -18.17 1.73
C VAL A 155 6.51 -17.31 0.53
N ALA A 156 7.51 -16.76 -0.16
CA ALA A 156 7.35 -15.98 -1.37
C ALA A 156 6.69 -16.79 -2.51
N LEU A 157 7.06 -18.05 -2.70
CA LEU A 157 6.44 -18.94 -3.69
C LEU A 157 4.98 -19.28 -3.35
N ILE A 158 4.65 -19.44 -2.07
CA ILE A 158 3.26 -19.60 -1.64
C ILE A 158 2.44 -18.34 -1.99
N ALA A 159 2.96 -17.16 -1.67
CA ALA A 159 2.32 -15.89 -2.02
C ALA A 159 2.17 -15.72 -3.53
N LEU A 160 3.18 -16.10 -4.32
CA LEU A 160 3.14 -16.11 -5.79
C LEU A 160 1.99 -16.99 -6.32
N TYR A 161 1.85 -18.20 -5.81
CA TYR A 161 0.78 -19.11 -6.22
C TYR A 161 -0.62 -18.51 -6.05
N TYR A 162 -0.90 -17.92 -4.88
CA TYR A 162 -2.19 -17.28 -4.63
C TYR A 162 -2.38 -15.98 -5.43
N SER A 163 -1.33 -15.18 -5.58
CA SER A 163 -1.39 -13.92 -6.34
C SER A 163 -1.61 -14.16 -7.83
N TRP A 164 -1.07 -15.27 -8.37
CA TRP A 164 -1.25 -15.67 -9.76
C TRP A 164 -2.72 -15.82 -10.15
N ARG A 165 -3.55 -16.30 -9.21
CA ARG A 165 -4.99 -16.51 -9.39
C ARG A 165 -5.85 -15.26 -9.16
N GLY A 166 -5.26 -14.10 -8.87
CA GLY A 166 -5.91 -12.81 -8.79
C GLY A 166 -6.94 -12.65 -7.67
N MET A 167 -7.88 -11.72 -7.87
CA MET A 167 -8.84 -11.25 -6.84
C MET A 167 -9.70 -12.36 -6.22
N HIS A 168 -10.10 -13.37 -6.98
CA HIS A 168 -10.92 -14.46 -6.45
C HIS A 168 -10.16 -15.28 -5.40
N SER A 169 -8.91 -15.63 -5.69
CA SER A 169 -8.02 -16.35 -4.77
C SER A 169 -7.76 -15.54 -3.50
N MET A 170 -7.55 -14.23 -3.65
CA MET A 170 -7.39 -13.31 -2.52
C MET A 170 -8.64 -13.32 -1.62
N ASN A 171 -9.84 -13.23 -2.20
CA ASN A 171 -11.09 -13.27 -1.43
C ASN A 171 -11.24 -14.58 -0.65
N ILE A 172 -10.94 -15.73 -1.27
CA ILE A 172 -10.97 -17.05 -0.60
C ILE A 172 -9.96 -17.07 0.55
N LEU A 173 -8.72 -16.66 0.28
CA LEU A 173 -7.64 -16.64 1.27
C LEU A 173 -8.02 -15.77 2.50
N GLN A 174 -8.62 -14.60 2.28
CA GLN A 174 -9.06 -13.73 3.37
C GLN A 174 -10.26 -14.30 4.12
N ARG A 175 -11.22 -14.92 3.42
CA ARG A 175 -12.40 -15.50 4.06
C ARG A 175 -12.06 -16.58 5.09
N PHE A 176 -11.11 -17.45 4.77
CA PHE A 176 -10.68 -18.52 5.69
C PHE A 176 -9.54 -18.05 6.60
N GLY A 177 -8.63 -17.24 6.09
CA GLY A 177 -7.48 -16.77 6.84
C GLY A 177 -7.83 -15.80 7.97
N MET A 178 -8.88 -14.96 7.81
CA MET A 178 -9.23 -14.01 8.86
C MET A 178 -9.74 -14.65 10.16
N PRO A 179 -10.68 -15.62 10.13
CA PRO A 179 -11.07 -16.33 11.35
C PRO A 179 -9.88 -17.06 12.03
N ILE A 180 -9.02 -17.71 11.24
CA ILE A 180 -7.85 -18.41 11.78
C ILE A 180 -6.87 -17.41 12.40
N PHE A 181 -6.67 -16.25 11.76
CA PHE A 181 -5.88 -15.16 12.33
C PHE A 181 -6.39 -14.74 13.70
N LEU A 182 -7.69 -14.49 13.83
CA LEU A 182 -8.30 -14.05 15.09
C LEU A 182 -8.13 -15.10 16.19
N ILE A 183 -8.29 -16.39 15.87
CA ILE A 183 -8.11 -17.48 16.83
C ILE A 183 -6.64 -17.55 17.27
N LEU A 184 -5.69 -17.56 16.35
CA LEU A 184 -4.26 -17.66 16.68
C LEU A 184 -3.78 -16.41 17.41
N PHE A 185 -4.26 -15.23 17.02
CA PHE A 185 -3.96 -14.00 17.74
C PHE A 185 -4.48 -14.04 19.18
N ALA A 186 -5.72 -14.50 19.40
CA ALA A 186 -6.28 -14.65 20.74
C ALA A 186 -5.48 -15.66 21.58
N VAL A 187 -5.07 -16.79 20.99
CA VAL A 187 -4.18 -17.77 21.65
C VAL A 187 -2.85 -17.10 22.05
N GLY A 188 -2.23 -16.34 21.13
CA GLY A 188 -1.00 -15.62 21.41
C GLY A 188 -1.14 -14.62 22.55
N MET A 189 -2.24 -13.87 22.59
CA MET A 189 -2.52 -12.93 23.69
C MET A 189 -2.73 -13.65 25.04
N VAL A 190 -3.38 -14.80 25.05
CA VAL A 190 -3.53 -15.62 26.27
C VAL A 190 -2.17 -16.17 26.71
N MET A 191 -1.32 -16.65 25.79
CA MET A 191 0.04 -17.13 26.12
C MET A 191 0.89 -15.98 26.65
N LEU A 192 0.83 -14.78 26.06
CA LEU A 192 1.51 -13.59 26.54
C LEU A 192 1.07 -13.26 27.96
N ALA A 193 -0.23 -13.21 28.23
CA ALA A 193 -0.78 -12.86 29.55
C ALA A 193 -0.43 -13.87 30.65
N ASN A 194 -0.21 -15.13 30.30
CA ASN A 194 0.18 -16.16 31.27
C ASN A 194 1.70 -16.28 31.47
N GLY A 195 2.50 -15.87 30.48
CA GLY A 195 3.95 -16.04 30.51
C GLY A 195 4.75 -14.77 30.84
N TYR A 196 4.13 -13.59 30.73
CA TYR A 196 4.84 -12.31 30.80
C TYR A 196 4.09 -11.28 31.64
N VAL A 197 4.85 -10.33 32.23
CA VAL A 197 4.29 -9.18 32.91
C VAL A 197 3.82 -8.17 31.89
N LEU A 198 2.51 -7.97 31.81
CA LEU A 198 1.93 -7.05 30.85
C LEU A 198 2.18 -5.60 31.24
N VAL A 199 2.70 -4.81 30.30
CA VAL A 199 2.95 -3.38 30.47
C VAL A 199 1.78 -2.59 29.87
N GLY A 200 0.97 -2.00 30.73
CA GLY A 200 -0.22 -1.25 30.31
C GLY A 200 0.09 0.14 29.77
N PRO A 201 -0.87 0.79 29.08
CA PRO A 201 -0.67 2.11 28.48
C PRO A 201 -0.17 3.19 29.46
N GLY A 202 -0.51 3.12 30.75
CA GLY A 202 -0.01 4.05 31.77
C GLY A 202 1.50 3.98 32.01
N GLU A 203 2.16 2.92 31.54
CA GLU A 203 3.60 2.69 31.69
C GLU A 203 4.36 2.90 30.35
N TRP A 204 3.67 3.25 29.27
CA TRP A 204 4.31 3.54 27.98
C TRP A 204 4.89 4.96 27.98
N VAL A 205 5.93 5.14 28.75
CA VAL A 205 6.54 6.45 29.02
C VAL A 205 7.85 6.59 28.25
N VAL A 206 8.01 7.73 27.59
CA VAL A 206 9.30 8.18 27.05
C VAL A 206 10.03 8.87 28.21
N GLN A 207 11.15 8.30 28.66
CA GLN A 207 11.87 8.73 29.87
C GLN A 207 12.27 10.21 29.87
N GLU A 208 12.59 10.77 28.73
CA GLU A 208 12.99 12.18 28.56
C GLU A 208 11.81 13.10 28.20
N GLY A 209 10.59 12.55 28.19
CA GLY A 209 9.40 13.25 27.68
C GLY A 209 9.34 13.30 26.13
N VAL A 210 8.19 13.67 25.61
CA VAL A 210 7.97 13.72 24.16
C VAL A 210 8.54 15.03 23.60
N SER A 211 9.64 14.95 22.85
CA SER A 211 10.18 16.10 22.14
C SER A 211 9.34 16.45 20.89
N ALA A 212 9.39 17.72 20.47
CA ALA A 212 8.77 18.14 19.21
C ALA A 212 9.33 17.35 18.00
N THR A 213 10.63 17.02 18.03
CA THR A 213 11.26 16.20 16.98
C THR A 213 10.66 14.80 16.93
N ALA A 214 10.52 14.12 18.06
CA ALA A 214 9.91 12.79 18.15
C ALA A 214 8.46 12.79 17.64
N MET A 215 7.68 13.81 17.98
CA MET A 215 6.33 13.98 17.47
C MET A 215 6.31 14.14 15.94
N TRP A 216 7.18 14.98 15.36
CA TRP A 216 7.26 15.14 13.93
C TRP A 216 7.78 13.90 13.23
N GLN A 217 8.66 13.12 13.84
CA GLN A 217 9.08 11.82 13.32
C GLN A 217 7.89 10.84 13.27
N ALA A 218 7.12 10.72 14.35
CA ALA A 218 5.92 9.88 14.39
C ALA A 218 4.87 10.33 13.37
N LEU A 219 4.64 11.65 13.21
CA LEU A 219 3.77 12.19 12.16
C LEU A 219 4.31 11.91 10.75
N SER A 220 5.62 11.93 10.55
CA SER A 220 6.25 11.60 9.25
C SER A 220 6.03 10.13 8.88
N LEU A 221 6.19 9.21 9.84
CA LEU A 221 5.86 7.80 9.65
C LEU A 221 4.39 7.61 9.25
N ALA A 222 3.48 8.30 9.96
CA ALA A 222 2.06 8.30 9.64
C ALA A 222 1.77 8.88 8.25
N ASN A 223 2.43 9.98 7.88
CA ASN A 223 2.24 10.65 6.59
C ASN A 223 2.66 9.78 5.39
N GLY A 224 3.71 8.96 5.56
CA GLY A 224 4.08 7.95 4.58
C GLY A 224 2.96 6.94 4.30
N GLN A 225 2.13 6.65 5.31
CA GLN A 225 1.00 5.72 5.20
C GLN A 225 -0.29 6.34 4.68
N VAL A 226 -0.49 7.66 4.86
CA VAL A 226 -1.70 8.37 4.39
C VAL A 226 -1.94 8.12 2.90
N VAL A 227 -0.91 8.29 2.09
CA VAL A 227 -1.03 8.13 0.64
C VAL A 227 -0.79 6.69 0.18
N PHE A 228 -0.02 5.90 0.93
CA PHE A 228 0.09 4.47 0.64
C PHE A 228 -1.28 3.78 0.66
N GLN A 229 -2.17 4.14 1.57
CA GLN A 229 -3.56 3.64 1.57
C GLN A 229 -4.33 4.04 0.30
N ALA A 230 -4.00 5.17 -0.33
CA ALA A 230 -4.60 5.55 -1.61
C ALA A 230 -4.22 4.60 -2.75
N LEU A 231 -2.99 4.05 -2.73
CA LEU A 231 -2.52 3.07 -3.71
C LEU A 231 -3.39 1.80 -3.61
N ILE A 232 -3.53 1.27 -2.40
CA ILE A 232 -4.38 0.10 -2.11
C ILE A 232 -5.85 0.40 -2.48
N ALA A 233 -6.37 1.55 -2.02
CA ALA A 233 -7.74 1.98 -2.29
C ALA A 233 -8.08 2.03 -3.78
N THR A 234 -7.12 2.40 -4.63
CA THR A 234 -7.34 2.50 -6.07
C THR A 234 -7.38 1.12 -6.72
N ASP A 235 -6.41 0.26 -6.43
CA ASP A 235 -6.28 -1.04 -7.08
C ASP A 235 -7.44 -1.98 -6.76
N TYR A 236 -7.96 -1.93 -5.55
CA TYR A 236 -9.13 -2.71 -5.15
C TYR A 236 -10.44 -1.95 -5.39
N GLY A 237 -10.42 -0.62 -5.25
CA GLY A 237 -11.57 0.26 -5.48
C GLY A 237 -12.12 0.22 -6.89
N ARG A 238 -11.28 -0.03 -7.90
CA ARG A 238 -11.74 -0.19 -9.31
C ARG A 238 -12.72 -1.36 -9.50
N PHE A 239 -12.72 -2.34 -8.61
CA PHE A 239 -13.68 -3.43 -8.59
C PHE A 239 -14.96 -3.08 -7.81
N VAL A 240 -15.05 -1.94 -7.15
CA VAL A 240 -16.28 -1.51 -6.49
C VAL A 240 -17.30 -1.06 -7.54
N LYS A 241 -18.58 -1.34 -7.31
CA LYS A 241 -19.67 -0.91 -8.20
C LYS A 241 -19.65 0.60 -8.42
N ARG A 242 -19.86 1.05 -9.66
CA ARG A 242 -19.86 2.49 -10.05
C ARG A 242 -20.86 3.34 -9.24
N SER A 243 -21.92 2.74 -8.75
CA SER A 243 -22.97 3.43 -7.95
C SER A 243 -22.55 3.80 -6.53
N VAL A 244 -21.31 3.44 -6.08
CA VAL A 244 -20.84 3.80 -4.75
C VAL A 244 -20.73 5.31 -4.62
N SER A 245 -21.15 5.88 -3.48
CA SER A 245 -21.00 7.29 -3.17
C SER A 245 -19.65 7.59 -2.51
N TYR A 246 -19.26 8.88 -2.40
CA TYR A 246 -18.11 9.28 -1.61
C TYR A 246 -18.20 8.84 -0.14
N VAL A 247 -19.39 8.94 0.45
CA VAL A 247 -19.65 8.42 1.82
C VAL A 247 -19.45 6.90 1.87
N GLY A 248 -19.84 6.21 0.80
CA GLY A 248 -19.66 4.75 0.70
C GLY A 248 -18.19 4.33 0.62
N THR A 249 -17.35 5.05 -0.14
CA THR A 249 -15.90 4.81 -0.21
C THR A 249 -15.21 5.22 1.08
N ALA A 250 -15.59 6.37 1.67
CA ALA A 250 -15.09 6.80 2.97
C ALA A 250 -15.41 5.79 4.07
N GLY A 251 -16.60 5.19 4.05
CA GLY A 251 -16.98 4.13 5.01
C GLY A 251 -16.10 2.88 4.89
N VAL A 252 -15.74 2.45 3.67
CA VAL A 252 -14.82 1.32 3.48
C VAL A 252 -13.44 1.65 4.05
N MET A 253 -12.89 2.81 3.70
CA MET A 253 -11.58 3.25 4.18
C MET A 253 -11.54 3.45 5.69
N LEU A 254 -12.56 4.10 6.26
CA LEU A 254 -12.61 4.36 7.70
C LEU A 254 -12.67 3.05 8.51
N VAL A 255 -13.48 2.08 8.09
CA VAL A 255 -13.57 0.78 8.77
C VAL A 255 -12.24 0.04 8.71
N GLU A 256 -11.60 -0.01 7.55
CA GLU A 256 -10.27 -0.60 7.40
C GLU A 256 -9.23 0.08 8.31
N LEU A 257 -9.18 1.41 8.29
CA LEU A 257 -8.18 2.19 9.04
C LEU A 257 -8.41 2.17 10.55
N LEU A 258 -9.65 2.08 11.01
CA LEU A 258 -9.93 1.87 12.43
C LEU A 258 -9.46 0.50 12.91
N MET A 259 -9.61 -0.55 12.09
CA MET A 259 -9.03 -1.86 12.40
C MET A 259 -7.50 -1.80 12.42
N ILE A 260 -6.87 -1.11 11.47
CA ILE A 260 -5.41 -0.88 11.46
C ILE A 260 -4.96 -0.14 12.72
N ALA A 261 -5.68 0.90 13.16
CA ALA A 261 -5.36 1.63 14.37
C ALA A 261 -5.34 0.74 15.62
N VAL A 262 -6.29 -0.19 15.73
CA VAL A 262 -6.28 -1.20 16.80
C VAL A 262 -5.01 -2.05 16.74
N VAL A 263 -4.64 -2.51 15.54
CA VAL A 263 -3.40 -3.30 15.35
C VAL A 263 -2.16 -2.51 15.72
N MET A 264 -2.10 -1.21 15.39
CA MET A 264 -0.97 -0.34 15.76
C MET A 264 -0.86 -0.15 17.29
N VAL A 265 -1.99 0.06 17.99
CA VAL A 265 -1.99 0.16 19.46
C VAL A 265 -1.56 -1.16 20.10
N LEU A 266 -2.02 -2.29 19.53
CA LEU A 266 -1.56 -3.62 19.96
C LEU A 266 -0.07 -3.83 19.68
N GLY A 267 0.47 -3.29 18.60
CA GLY A 267 1.91 -3.31 18.31
C GLY A 267 2.73 -2.56 19.36
N ALA A 268 2.28 -1.38 19.75
CA ALA A 268 2.89 -0.64 20.87
C ALA A 268 2.80 -1.43 22.19
N PHE A 269 1.64 -2.02 22.50
CA PHE A 269 1.45 -2.87 23.67
C PHE A 269 2.43 -4.04 23.69
N LEU A 270 2.56 -4.77 22.59
CA LEU A 270 3.51 -5.87 22.47
C LEU A 270 4.95 -5.39 22.64
N GLY A 271 5.33 -4.28 21.98
CA GLY A 271 6.66 -3.71 22.08
C GLY A 271 7.05 -3.35 23.51
N PHE A 272 6.22 -2.58 24.21
CA PHE A 272 6.49 -2.21 25.60
C PHE A 272 6.49 -3.41 26.56
N THR A 273 5.65 -4.41 26.32
CA THR A 273 5.63 -5.65 27.12
C THR A 273 6.88 -6.49 26.91
N MET A 274 7.38 -6.58 25.68
CA MET A 274 8.45 -7.51 25.33
C MET A 274 9.85 -6.92 25.34
N ILE A 275 10.02 -5.59 25.38
CA ILE A 275 11.31 -4.94 25.21
C ILE A 275 12.39 -5.41 26.19
N SER A 276 12.03 -5.68 27.46
CA SER A 276 12.95 -6.17 28.47
C SER A 276 13.38 -7.63 28.29
N HIS A 277 12.81 -8.34 27.33
CA HIS A 277 13.12 -9.75 27.03
C HIS A 277 14.12 -9.90 25.89
N PHE A 278 14.53 -8.79 25.28
CA PHE A 278 15.56 -8.78 24.26
C PHE A 278 16.87 -8.22 24.81
N ASP A 279 17.98 -8.87 24.46
CA ASP A 279 19.32 -8.48 24.86
C ASP A 279 19.86 -7.33 23.99
N GLY A 280 20.91 -6.64 24.48
CA GLY A 280 21.62 -5.62 23.73
C GLY A 280 21.40 -4.19 24.24
N SER A 281 21.82 -3.21 23.45
CA SER A 281 21.60 -1.79 23.70
C SER A 281 20.10 -1.44 23.59
N ARG A 282 19.71 -0.31 24.17
CA ARG A 282 18.30 0.15 24.09
C ARG A 282 17.77 0.19 22.67
N ALA A 283 18.58 0.65 21.72
CA ALA A 283 18.18 0.71 20.31
C ALA A 283 17.98 -0.68 19.69
N GLU A 284 18.82 -1.66 20.04
CA GLU A 284 18.67 -3.05 19.59
C GLU A 284 17.45 -3.70 20.22
N GLN A 285 17.18 -3.46 21.49
CA GLN A 285 15.98 -3.92 22.19
C GLN A 285 14.70 -3.34 21.55
N GLU A 286 14.67 -2.03 21.25
CA GLU A 286 13.54 -1.39 20.57
C GLU A 286 13.32 -1.96 19.16
N LEU A 287 14.38 -2.19 18.39
CA LEU A 287 14.28 -2.81 17.07
C LEU A 287 13.70 -4.22 17.16
N ALA A 288 14.19 -5.05 18.08
CA ALA A 288 13.67 -6.40 18.28
C ALA A 288 12.22 -6.39 18.80
N ALA A 289 11.90 -5.48 19.72
CA ALA A 289 10.54 -5.30 20.26
C ALA A 289 9.55 -4.66 19.26
N THR A 290 10.01 -4.22 18.10
CA THR A 290 9.15 -3.80 16.98
C THR A 290 9.08 -4.86 15.86
N ASP A 291 9.70 -6.01 16.04
CA ASP A 291 9.62 -7.14 15.10
C ASP A 291 8.56 -8.16 15.56
N PRO A 292 7.37 -8.18 14.98
CA PRO A 292 6.32 -9.12 15.40
C PRO A 292 6.69 -10.58 15.16
N GLY A 293 7.57 -10.87 14.19
CA GLY A 293 8.07 -12.22 13.94
C GLY A 293 8.83 -12.76 15.13
N LEU A 294 9.75 -11.97 15.68
CA LEU A 294 10.49 -12.31 16.91
C LEU A 294 9.55 -12.39 18.11
N ILE A 295 8.68 -11.40 18.32
CA ILE A 295 7.75 -11.38 19.46
C ILE A 295 6.88 -12.64 19.47
N PHE A 296 6.20 -12.98 18.38
CA PHE A 296 5.30 -14.14 18.35
C PHE A 296 6.07 -15.46 18.38
N ALA A 297 7.31 -15.52 17.86
CA ALA A 297 8.18 -16.67 18.01
C ALA A 297 8.57 -16.92 19.48
N VAL A 298 8.96 -15.87 20.21
CA VAL A 298 9.31 -15.95 21.63
C VAL A 298 8.09 -16.33 22.47
N VAL A 299 6.92 -15.72 22.22
CA VAL A 299 5.70 -15.93 23.01
C VAL A 299 5.04 -17.29 22.73
N MET A 300 4.98 -17.71 21.45
CA MET A 300 4.18 -18.86 21.00
C MET A 300 5.01 -20.01 20.43
N GLY A 301 6.33 -19.87 20.33
CA GLY A 301 7.18 -20.88 19.70
C GLY A 301 6.78 -21.16 18.24
N VAL A 302 6.76 -22.43 17.87
CA VAL A 302 6.40 -22.88 16.50
C VAL A 302 5.01 -22.36 16.07
N LEU A 303 4.06 -22.25 16.99
CA LEU A 303 2.72 -21.73 16.69
C LEU A 303 2.78 -20.24 16.27
N GLY A 304 3.71 -19.46 16.83
CA GLY A 304 3.97 -18.08 16.43
C GLY A 304 4.50 -17.97 15.00
N VAL A 305 5.37 -18.86 14.58
CA VAL A 305 5.84 -18.93 13.19
C VAL A 305 4.70 -19.30 12.22
N ILE A 306 3.85 -20.28 12.59
CA ILE A 306 2.67 -20.64 11.80
C ILE A 306 1.73 -19.43 11.68
N PHE A 307 1.53 -18.68 12.76
CA PHE A 307 0.75 -17.45 12.77
C PHE A 307 1.36 -16.39 11.85
N ALA A 308 2.67 -16.17 11.90
CA ALA A 308 3.37 -15.27 11.01
C ALA A 308 3.23 -15.68 9.54
N ILE A 309 3.44 -16.97 9.19
CA ILE A 309 3.26 -17.47 7.82
C ILE A 309 1.85 -17.19 7.31
N LEU A 310 0.82 -17.52 8.09
CA LEU A 310 -0.57 -17.26 7.70
C LEU A 310 -0.81 -15.78 7.42
N THR A 311 -0.34 -14.90 8.30
CA THR A 311 -0.54 -13.46 8.21
C THR A 311 0.20 -12.87 7.02
N GLN A 312 1.46 -13.25 6.87
CA GLN A 312 2.36 -12.65 5.87
C GLN A 312 2.11 -13.16 4.46
N VAL A 313 1.66 -14.38 4.28
CA VAL A 313 1.18 -14.85 2.97
C VAL A 313 -0.03 -14.03 2.53
N ARG A 314 -0.96 -13.72 3.43
CA ARG A 314 -2.18 -12.97 3.14
C ARG A 314 -1.90 -11.56 2.62
N ILE A 315 -0.94 -10.85 3.20
CA ILE A 315 -0.55 -9.51 2.73
C ILE A 315 0.40 -9.59 1.51
N ASN A 316 1.33 -10.52 1.47
CA ASN A 316 2.27 -10.63 0.36
C ASN A 316 1.61 -11.02 -0.96
N VAL A 317 0.48 -11.71 -0.93
CA VAL A 317 -0.36 -11.90 -2.12
C VAL A 317 -0.83 -10.54 -2.67
N MET A 318 -1.21 -9.60 -1.81
CA MET A 318 -1.61 -8.24 -2.21
C MET A 318 -0.42 -7.43 -2.74
N ASN A 319 0.73 -7.52 -2.08
CA ASN A 319 1.96 -6.82 -2.50
C ASN A 319 2.41 -7.26 -3.91
N LEU A 320 2.43 -8.56 -4.17
CA LEU A 320 2.76 -9.11 -5.50
C LEU A 320 1.73 -8.72 -6.57
N TYR A 321 0.44 -8.74 -6.21
CA TYR A 321 -0.64 -8.35 -7.12
C TYR A 321 -0.48 -6.90 -7.58
N SER A 322 -0.42 -5.96 -6.65
CA SER A 322 -0.34 -4.53 -6.96
C SER A 322 1.01 -4.13 -7.57
N GLY A 323 2.12 -4.68 -7.07
CA GLY A 323 3.45 -4.45 -7.65
C GLY A 323 3.55 -4.92 -9.10
N SER A 324 2.97 -6.09 -9.41
CA SER A 324 2.96 -6.60 -10.79
C SER A 324 2.10 -5.78 -11.75
N LEU A 325 0.97 -5.22 -11.28
CA LEU A 325 0.16 -4.28 -12.06
C LEU A 325 0.95 -3.03 -12.44
N ALA A 326 1.71 -2.49 -11.48
CA ALA A 326 2.53 -1.31 -11.70
C ALA A 326 3.62 -1.58 -12.76
N LEU A 327 4.34 -2.70 -12.66
CA LEU A 327 5.36 -3.08 -13.64
C LEU A 327 4.76 -3.38 -15.02
N SER A 328 3.60 -4.04 -15.08
CA SER A 328 2.90 -4.27 -16.34
C SER A 328 2.56 -2.96 -17.04
N ASN A 329 2.02 -1.96 -16.29
CA ASN A 329 1.72 -0.65 -16.86
C ASN A 329 2.97 0.10 -17.31
N ALA A 330 4.05 0.08 -16.53
CA ALA A 330 5.31 0.73 -16.91
C ALA A 330 5.87 0.14 -18.21
N TRP A 331 5.86 -1.18 -18.32
CA TRP A 331 6.35 -1.88 -19.50
C TRP A 331 5.48 -1.68 -20.75
N ASP A 332 4.16 -1.71 -20.60
CA ASP A 332 3.20 -1.52 -21.67
C ASP A 332 3.43 -0.22 -22.47
N VAL A 333 3.89 0.83 -21.78
CA VAL A 333 4.18 2.14 -22.39
C VAL A 333 5.60 2.26 -22.95
N LEU A 334 6.55 1.48 -22.39
CA LEU A 334 7.97 1.56 -22.76
C LEU A 334 8.35 0.59 -23.86
N SER A 335 7.53 -0.43 -24.12
CA SER A 335 7.85 -1.50 -25.06
C SER A 335 6.60 -1.93 -25.85
N PRO A 336 6.75 -2.16 -27.16
CA PRO A 336 5.66 -2.71 -27.97
C PRO A 336 5.35 -4.19 -27.67
N ARG A 337 6.21 -4.86 -26.88
CA ARG A 337 6.04 -6.26 -26.50
C ARG A 337 5.30 -6.36 -25.17
N ARG A 338 4.11 -6.93 -25.19
CA ARG A 338 3.34 -7.20 -23.96
C ARG A 338 3.96 -8.37 -23.20
N ILE A 339 4.17 -8.16 -21.93
CA ILE A 339 4.61 -9.19 -20.97
C ILE A 339 3.47 -9.37 -19.97
N GLY A 340 2.98 -10.60 -19.83
CA GLY A 340 1.92 -10.91 -18.89
C GLY A 340 2.30 -10.57 -17.45
N ARG A 341 1.33 -10.12 -16.67
CA ARG A 341 1.48 -9.73 -15.25
C ARG A 341 2.19 -10.81 -14.41
N GLN A 342 1.99 -12.06 -14.74
CA GLN A 342 2.55 -13.21 -14.05
C GLN A 342 4.08 -13.19 -14.04
N TRP A 343 4.72 -12.80 -15.13
CA TRP A 343 6.18 -12.71 -15.22
C TRP A 343 6.75 -11.60 -14.36
N TRP A 344 6.00 -10.51 -14.21
CA TRP A 344 6.35 -9.43 -13.29
C TRP A 344 6.29 -9.88 -11.83
N MET A 345 5.32 -10.74 -11.46
CA MET A 345 5.29 -11.34 -10.12
C MET A 345 6.51 -12.23 -9.87
N VAL A 346 6.92 -13.04 -10.85
CA VAL A 346 8.15 -13.85 -10.75
C VAL A 346 9.38 -12.96 -10.55
N LEU A 347 9.48 -11.86 -11.30
CA LEU A 347 10.56 -10.89 -11.12
C LEU A 347 10.55 -10.28 -9.71
N LEU A 348 9.38 -9.88 -9.19
CA LEU A 348 9.26 -9.32 -7.84
C LEU A 348 9.70 -10.32 -6.77
N VAL A 349 9.31 -11.59 -6.90
CA VAL A 349 9.77 -12.66 -6.00
C VAL A 349 11.30 -12.84 -6.09
N ALA A 350 11.87 -12.89 -7.29
CA ALA A 350 13.31 -13.02 -7.48
C ALA A 350 14.06 -11.84 -6.86
N LEU A 351 13.60 -10.61 -7.08
CA LEU A 351 14.15 -9.41 -6.45
C LEU A 351 14.04 -9.48 -4.92
N GLY A 352 12.90 -9.93 -4.39
CA GLY A 352 12.70 -10.10 -2.96
C GLY A 352 13.72 -11.05 -2.34
N VAL A 353 13.94 -12.22 -2.96
CA VAL A 353 14.92 -13.21 -2.48
C VAL A 353 16.35 -12.64 -2.51
N VAL A 354 16.73 -11.92 -3.57
CA VAL A 354 18.06 -11.32 -3.71
C VAL A 354 18.29 -10.19 -2.70
N LEU A 355 17.25 -9.39 -2.42
CA LEU A 355 17.35 -8.23 -1.52
C LEU A 355 17.07 -8.58 -0.04
N TYR A 356 16.52 -9.74 0.25
CA TYR A 356 16.21 -10.17 1.61
C TYR A 356 17.39 -10.00 2.61
N PRO A 357 18.67 -10.36 2.27
CA PRO A 357 19.78 -10.23 3.21
C PRO A 357 20.10 -8.79 3.66
N ILE A 358 19.54 -7.77 3.00
CA ILE A 358 19.73 -6.37 3.39
C ILE A 358 19.07 -6.05 4.74
N ASN A 359 18.13 -6.88 5.20
CA ASN A 359 17.34 -6.67 6.42
C ASN A 359 16.63 -5.29 6.42
N VAL A 360 15.62 -5.16 5.57
CA VAL A 360 14.93 -3.88 5.33
C VAL A 360 14.20 -3.31 6.55
N LEU A 361 13.93 -4.13 7.59
CA LEU A 361 13.24 -3.68 8.80
C LEU A 361 13.99 -2.54 9.51
N GLN A 362 15.32 -2.58 9.50
CA GLN A 362 16.15 -1.53 10.11
C GLN A 362 16.13 -0.19 9.39
N TYR A 363 15.58 -0.14 8.16
CA TYR A 363 15.50 1.07 7.34
C TYR A 363 14.08 1.58 7.16
N THR A 364 13.13 1.11 7.97
CA THR A 364 11.70 1.43 7.83
C THR A 364 11.43 2.93 7.83
N ASP A 365 12.06 3.68 8.74
CA ASP A 365 11.92 5.13 8.86
C ASP A 365 12.38 5.88 7.59
N LYS A 366 13.56 5.53 7.08
CA LYS A 366 14.11 6.12 5.84
C LYS A 366 13.28 5.75 4.63
N PHE A 367 12.87 4.48 4.56
CA PHE A 367 12.01 4.01 3.48
C PHE A 367 10.68 4.78 3.48
N LEU A 368 9.99 4.88 4.62
CA LEU A 368 8.72 5.59 4.72
C LEU A 368 8.86 7.08 4.40
N ALA A 369 9.96 7.71 4.78
CA ALA A 369 10.22 9.10 4.40
C ALA A 369 10.37 9.25 2.87
N VAL A 370 11.20 8.41 2.23
CA VAL A 370 11.45 8.47 0.78
C VAL A 370 10.20 8.11 -0.01
N THR A 371 9.51 7.02 0.35
CA THR A 371 8.28 6.65 -0.34
C THR A 371 7.16 7.66 -0.12
N GLY A 372 7.08 8.25 1.09
CA GLY A 372 6.17 9.35 1.38
C GLY A 372 6.41 10.56 0.48
N ILE A 373 7.68 10.95 0.23
CA ILE A 373 8.01 12.02 -0.71
C ILE A 373 7.45 11.70 -2.11
N MET A 374 7.73 10.51 -2.60
CA MET A 374 7.38 10.10 -3.97
C MET A 374 5.87 9.93 -4.14
N THR A 375 5.23 9.16 -3.26
CA THR A 375 3.79 8.84 -3.37
C THR A 375 2.90 10.04 -3.07
N ASN A 376 3.27 10.87 -2.06
CA ASN A 376 2.49 12.06 -1.73
C ASN A 376 2.52 13.06 -2.89
N THR A 377 3.69 13.34 -3.46
CA THR A 377 3.79 14.25 -4.62
C THR A 377 2.91 13.74 -5.76
N TRP A 378 3.03 12.46 -6.10
CA TRP A 378 2.28 11.85 -7.20
C TRP A 378 0.76 11.94 -6.99
N ILE A 379 0.26 11.44 -5.86
CA ILE A 379 -1.18 11.37 -5.62
C ILE A 379 -1.82 12.75 -5.47
N PHE A 380 -1.12 13.70 -4.83
CA PHE A 380 -1.66 15.04 -4.69
C PHE A 380 -1.69 15.82 -6.00
N ILE A 381 -0.77 15.55 -6.94
CA ILE A 381 -0.88 16.03 -8.32
C ILE A 381 -2.13 15.43 -9.00
N LEU A 382 -2.31 14.10 -8.91
CA LEU A 382 -3.46 13.40 -9.49
C LEU A 382 -4.79 13.93 -8.94
N LEU A 383 -4.90 14.11 -7.62
CA LEU A 383 -6.10 14.67 -6.99
C LEU A 383 -6.34 16.13 -7.40
N SER A 384 -5.27 16.92 -7.52
CA SER A 384 -5.36 18.31 -7.98
C SER A 384 -5.82 18.38 -9.43
N ASP A 385 -5.34 17.49 -10.28
CA ASP A 385 -5.82 17.38 -11.65
C ASP A 385 -7.33 17.10 -11.68
N TYR A 386 -7.75 16.06 -10.97
CA TYR A 386 -9.14 15.62 -11.02
C TYR A 386 -10.10 16.65 -10.40
N PHE A 387 -9.82 17.11 -9.18
CA PHE A 387 -10.76 17.96 -8.43
C PHE A 387 -10.64 19.44 -8.79
N VAL A 388 -9.42 19.95 -8.96
CA VAL A 388 -9.22 21.38 -9.24
C VAL A 388 -9.26 21.63 -10.75
N CYS A 389 -8.36 21.02 -11.53
CA CYS A 389 -8.24 21.36 -12.94
C CYS A 389 -9.44 20.91 -13.77
N ARG A 390 -9.98 19.71 -13.51
CA ARG A 390 -11.11 19.17 -14.30
C ARG A 390 -12.47 19.52 -13.72
N LYS A 391 -12.73 19.25 -12.43
CA LYS A 391 -14.06 19.51 -11.86
C LYS A 391 -14.35 20.99 -11.60
N LEU A 392 -13.40 21.69 -10.98
CA LEU A 392 -13.59 23.09 -10.60
C LEU A 392 -13.34 24.04 -11.77
N LEU A 393 -12.18 23.93 -12.42
CA LEU A 393 -11.75 24.84 -13.50
C LEU A 393 -12.22 24.39 -14.90
N LYS A 394 -12.72 23.15 -15.04
CA LYS A 394 -13.25 22.59 -16.28
C LYS A 394 -12.28 22.63 -17.47
N LEU A 395 -10.99 22.46 -17.20
CA LEU A 395 -9.93 22.49 -18.23
C LEU A 395 -9.90 21.20 -19.08
N ALA A 396 -10.51 20.13 -18.60
CA ALA A 396 -10.70 18.86 -19.31
C ALA A 396 -11.89 18.07 -18.71
N PRO A 397 -12.43 17.04 -19.42
CA PRO A 397 -13.49 16.19 -18.89
C PRO A 397 -13.09 15.50 -17.58
N SER A 398 -14.03 15.41 -16.64
CA SER A 398 -13.82 14.74 -15.34
C SER A 398 -14.46 13.36 -15.24
N SER A 399 -15.02 12.85 -16.33
CA SER A 399 -15.58 11.51 -16.50
C SER A 399 -15.01 10.87 -17.73
N GLN A 400 -15.00 9.54 -17.79
CA GLN A 400 -14.39 8.78 -18.87
C GLN A 400 -12.94 9.19 -19.14
N ILE A 401 -12.14 9.14 -18.06
CA ILE A 401 -10.72 9.56 -18.13
C ILE A 401 -10.02 8.74 -19.22
N GLU A 402 -9.51 9.44 -20.23
CA GLU A 402 -8.76 8.81 -21.29
C GLU A 402 -7.40 8.33 -20.77
N PHE A 403 -7.00 7.12 -21.13
CA PHE A 403 -5.76 6.49 -20.70
C PHE A 403 -5.02 5.78 -21.83
N ARG A 404 -5.67 5.67 -23.03
CA ARG A 404 -5.12 4.95 -24.17
C ARG A 404 -3.95 5.71 -24.78
N GLU A 405 -2.90 4.97 -25.13
CA GLU A 405 -1.75 5.51 -25.84
C GLU A 405 -2.17 6.12 -27.17
N GLY A 406 -1.55 7.24 -27.55
CA GLY A 406 -1.92 8.01 -28.75
C GLY A 406 -3.11 8.96 -28.58
N ARG A 407 -3.97 8.76 -27.56
CA ARG A 407 -5.08 9.68 -27.23
C ARG A 407 -4.76 10.64 -26.11
N VAL A 408 -3.84 10.27 -25.23
CA VAL A 408 -3.21 11.16 -24.24
C VAL A 408 -1.82 11.55 -24.72
N LYS A 409 -1.28 12.68 -24.26
CA LYS A 409 0.12 13.01 -24.54
C LYS A 409 1.06 11.99 -23.90
N ASP A 410 2.20 11.73 -24.54
CA ASP A 410 3.25 10.90 -23.97
C ASP A 410 3.74 11.46 -22.62
N TRP A 411 3.98 12.75 -22.59
CA TRP A 411 4.43 13.47 -21.40
C TRP A 411 3.50 14.66 -21.13
N ASN A 412 2.88 14.71 -19.97
CA ASN A 412 2.26 15.92 -19.47
C ASN A 412 3.32 16.75 -18.74
N LEU A 413 3.82 17.78 -19.41
CA LEU A 413 4.91 18.59 -18.87
C LEU A 413 4.55 19.28 -17.55
N CYS A 414 3.28 19.69 -17.35
CA CYS A 414 2.84 20.29 -16.09
C CYS A 414 3.02 19.31 -14.93
N GLY A 415 2.60 18.05 -15.11
CA GLY A 415 2.75 17.01 -14.09
C GLY A 415 4.21 16.61 -13.88
N MET A 416 4.98 16.51 -14.95
CA MET A 416 6.41 16.14 -14.86
C MET A 416 7.23 17.19 -14.12
N VAL A 417 7.00 18.48 -14.39
CA VAL A 417 7.66 19.59 -13.69
C VAL A 417 7.22 19.61 -12.22
N ALA A 418 5.94 19.44 -11.94
CA ALA A 418 5.42 19.38 -10.58
C ALA A 418 6.00 18.20 -9.78
N LEU A 419 6.07 17.02 -10.41
CA LEU A 419 6.69 15.83 -9.82
C LEU A 419 8.17 16.07 -9.53
N ALA A 420 8.92 16.59 -10.50
CA ALA A 420 10.34 16.90 -10.33
C ALA A 420 10.57 17.92 -9.20
N ALA A 421 9.75 18.97 -9.12
CA ALA A 421 9.83 19.97 -8.06
C ALA A 421 9.60 19.35 -6.66
N GLY A 422 8.53 18.54 -6.49
CA GLY A 422 8.24 17.87 -5.22
C GLY A 422 9.33 16.87 -4.84
N LEU A 423 9.82 16.05 -5.78
CA LEU A 423 10.91 15.11 -5.54
C LEU A 423 12.22 15.83 -5.18
N THR A 424 12.54 16.93 -5.85
CA THR A 424 13.74 17.72 -5.54
C THR A 424 13.66 18.31 -4.14
N LEU A 425 12.51 18.92 -3.77
CA LEU A 425 12.34 19.45 -2.42
C LEU A 425 12.43 18.34 -1.38
N GLY A 426 11.80 17.19 -1.59
CA GLY A 426 11.92 16.04 -0.70
C GLY A 426 13.34 15.52 -0.58
N ALA A 427 14.07 15.43 -1.70
CA ALA A 427 15.47 15.01 -1.72
C ALA A 427 16.39 15.94 -0.90
N LEU A 428 16.16 17.25 -0.90
CA LEU A 428 16.89 18.18 -0.03
C LEU A 428 16.76 17.82 1.46
N GLY A 429 15.57 17.35 1.89
CA GLY A 429 15.38 16.83 3.24
C GLY A 429 16.14 15.52 3.49
N VAL A 430 16.15 14.60 2.51
CA VAL A 430 16.93 13.35 2.59
C VAL A 430 18.42 13.61 2.68
N PHE A 431 18.92 14.63 1.98
CA PHE A 431 20.34 15.05 2.04
C PHE A 431 20.67 15.97 3.23
N GLY A 432 19.72 16.20 4.15
CA GLY A 432 19.96 16.92 5.40
C GLY A 432 19.98 18.45 5.28
N VAL A 433 19.49 19.03 4.18
CA VAL A 433 19.38 20.50 4.03
C VAL A 433 18.35 21.04 5.04
N TYR A 434 17.33 20.25 5.34
CA TYR A 434 16.38 20.48 6.43
C TYR A 434 15.97 19.13 7.05
N PRO A 435 15.29 19.10 8.23
CA PRO A 435 14.97 17.86 8.90
C PRO A 435 14.11 16.90 8.04
N LEU A 436 14.55 15.65 7.92
CA LEU A 436 13.94 14.60 7.09
C LEU A 436 12.44 14.43 7.35
N HIS A 437 12.00 14.57 8.60
CA HIS A 437 10.59 14.38 8.98
C HIS A 437 9.63 15.40 8.37
N PHE A 438 10.11 16.50 7.79
CA PHE A 438 9.29 17.44 7.02
C PHE A 438 9.24 17.13 5.52
N ALA A 439 10.12 16.26 5.02
CA ALA A 439 10.34 16.09 3.59
C ALA A 439 9.09 15.60 2.84
N SER A 440 8.38 14.62 3.38
CA SER A 440 7.15 14.09 2.77
C SER A 440 6.00 15.10 2.78
N PHE A 441 5.89 15.95 3.83
CA PHE A 441 4.90 17.01 3.90
C PHE A 441 5.19 18.13 2.89
N ALA A 442 6.45 18.55 2.80
CA ALA A 442 6.88 19.58 1.86
C ALA A 442 6.62 19.16 0.40
N ALA A 443 6.99 17.92 0.07
CA ALA A 443 6.76 17.34 -1.26
C ALA A 443 5.26 17.22 -1.60
N MET A 444 4.45 16.81 -0.63
CA MET A 444 2.98 16.73 -0.74
C MET A 444 2.35 18.05 -1.14
N LEU A 445 2.82 19.14 -0.58
CA LEU A 445 2.28 20.49 -0.86
C LEU A 445 2.83 21.10 -2.15
N LEU A 446 4.12 20.92 -2.44
CA LEU A 446 4.75 21.55 -3.58
C LEU A 446 4.24 21.01 -4.92
N GLY A 447 3.92 19.71 -5.00
CA GLY A 447 3.34 19.13 -6.22
C GLY A 447 2.13 19.89 -6.75
N PRO A 448 1.04 20.01 -5.98
CA PRO A 448 -0.15 20.81 -6.36
C PRO A 448 0.14 22.29 -6.62
N ILE A 449 0.98 22.91 -5.77
CA ILE A 449 1.33 24.34 -5.90
C ILE A 449 1.98 24.64 -7.26
N VAL A 450 2.76 23.71 -7.78
CA VAL A 450 3.38 23.83 -9.11
C VAL A 450 2.42 23.39 -10.21
N TYR A 451 1.71 22.28 -10.01
CA TYR A 451 0.87 21.67 -11.04
C TYR A 451 -0.30 22.55 -11.48
N ILE A 452 -1.05 23.08 -10.52
CA ILE A 452 -2.29 23.82 -10.79
C ILE A 452 -2.00 25.10 -11.64
N PRO A 453 -1.06 25.99 -11.25
CA PRO A 453 -0.76 27.18 -12.06
C PRO A 453 -0.25 26.84 -13.46
N LEU A 454 0.61 25.83 -13.61
CA LEU A 454 1.12 25.42 -14.92
C LEU A 454 -0.01 24.92 -15.82
N THR A 455 -0.97 24.15 -15.27
CA THR A 455 -2.12 23.66 -16.04
C THR A 455 -3.07 24.77 -16.43
N ILE A 456 -3.24 25.81 -15.59
CA ILE A 456 -4.03 27.01 -15.92
C ILE A 456 -3.34 27.79 -17.03
N ILE A 457 -2.04 28.07 -16.92
CA ILE A 457 -1.26 28.82 -17.92
C ILE A 457 -1.31 28.13 -19.29
N THR A 458 -1.18 26.81 -19.30
CA THR A 458 -1.24 26.02 -20.53
C THR A 458 -2.66 25.75 -21.02
N ARG A 459 -3.69 26.22 -20.30
CA ARG A 459 -5.12 26.02 -20.61
C ARG A 459 -5.48 24.56 -20.87
N GLY A 460 -4.87 23.63 -20.16
CA GLY A 460 -5.11 22.20 -20.32
C GLY A 460 -4.54 21.58 -21.61
N SER A 461 -3.73 22.30 -22.40
CA SER A 461 -3.18 21.78 -23.67
C SER A 461 -2.26 20.56 -23.48
N GLN A 462 -1.89 20.25 -22.25
CA GLN A 462 -1.03 19.12 -21.90
C GLN A 462 -1.80 17.80 -21.70
N TYR A 463 -3.12 17.79 -21.76
CA TYR A 463 -3.90 16.55 -21.66
C TYR A 463 -3.89 15.68 -22.95
N GLY A 464 -3.51 16.26 -24.07
CA GLY A 464 -3.50 15.58 -25.37
C GLY A 464 -4.62 16.06 -26.28
N PRO A 465 -4.76 15.51 -27.48
CA PRO A 465 -5.86 15.83 -28.37
C PRO A 465 -7.16 15.43 -27.64
N VAL A 466 -7.89 16.44 -27.14
CA VAL A 466 -9.26 16.23 -26.71
C VAL A 466 -9.96 15.67 -27.93
N ALA A 467 -10.54 14.49 -27.83
CA ALA A 467 -11.45 13.98 -28.83
C ALA A 467 -12.53 15.05 -28.99
N SER A 468 -12.38 15.90 -30.01
CA SER A 468 -13.36 16.90 -30.37
C SER A 468 -14.55 16.12 -30.90
N GLY A 469 -15.51 15.78 -29.99
CA GLY A 469 -16.89 15.44 -30.34
C GLY A 469 -17.12 14.41 -31.44
N ILE A 470 -16.18 13.57 -31.75
CA ILE A 470 -16.29 12.51 -32.75
C ILE A 470 -16.02 11.20 -32.04
N ASP A 471 -17.05 10.37 -31.99
CA ASP A 471 -17.16 9.00 -31.49
C ASP A 471 -17.70 8.85 -30.06
N ASP A 472 -18.98 9.19 -29.90
CA ASP A 472 -19.84 8.63 -28.83
C ASP A 472 -20.24 7.16 -29.08
N GLU A 473 -19.74 6.57 -30.16
CA GLU A 473 -20.06 5.19 -30.58
C GLU A 473 -18.77 4.40 -30.83
N LEU A 474 -18.07 3.96 -29.78
CA LEU A 474 -17.29 2.74 -29.87
C LEU A 474 -17.92 1.72 -28.93
N PRO A 475 -18.26 0.52 -29.46
CA PRO A 475 -18.89 -0.53 -28.68
C PRO A 475 -18.00 -0.97 -27.50
N ASP A 476 -18.63 -1.51 -26.47
CA ASP A 476 -18.00 -2.22 -25.35
C ASP A 476 -17.19 -3.48 -25.79
N ASP A 477 -16.94 -3.63 -27.09
CA ASP A 477 -16.37 -4.81 -27.75
C ASP A 477 -14.84 -4.93 -27.68
N GLU A 478 -14.10 -4.04 -26.99
CA GLU A 478 -12.66 -4.25 -26.78
C GLU A 478 -12.30 -5.43 -25.85
N CYS A 479 -13.31 -6.11 -25.27
CA CYS A 479 -13.06 -7.41 -24.63
C CYS A 479 -12.79 -8.55 -25.61
N ALA A 480 -13.12 -8.39 -26.90
CA ALA A 480 -13.00 -9.46 -27.90
C ALA A 480 -11.65 -9.52 -28.61
N MET A 481 -10.84 -8.45 -28.59
CA MET A 481 -9.54 -8.44 -29.29
C MET A 481 -8.33 -8.81 -28.40
N ALA A 482 -8.55 -9.23 -27.17
CA ALA A 482 -7.48 -9.73 -26.30
C ALA A 482 -7.42 -11.27 -26.28
N ALA A 483 -8.20 -11.95 -27.13
CA ALA A 483 -8.28 -13.41 -27.20
C ALA A 483 -7.67 -14.01 -28.50
N GLU A 484 -6.93 -13.24 -29.31
CA GLU A 484 -6.10 -13.78 -30.41
C GLU A 484 -4.59 -13.61 -30.15
#